data_2d5301f8f7f9a227e3893f997a364ec2
#
_entry.id   2d5301f8f7f9a227e3893f997a364ec2
#
_cell.length_a   1.000
_cell.length_b   1.000
_cell.length_c   1.000
_cell.angle_alpha   90.00
_cell.angle_beta   90.00
_cell.angle_gamma   90.00
#
_symmetry.space_group_name_H-M   'P 1'
#
loop_
_entity.id
_entity.type
_entity.pdbx_description
1 polymer ?
#
loop_
_entity_poly.entity_id
_entity_poly.type
_entity_poly.pdbx_seq_one_letter_code
_entity_poly.pdbx_strand_id
1 'polypeptide(L)'
;AGIKLTSVACHPGYAATNLQAAGPRMSGAALMEWGTAVANRFFAQSAAMGALPTLYAAAAPEVNGGDYFGPGGFQEMWGSPAKVSCSAAARDEAVAARLWSASEELTQVRYSALGA
;
A
#
# COMPACT_ATOMS: atom_id res chain seq x y z
N ALA A 1 -24.38 14.72 1.64
CA ALA A 1 -23.40 15.67 2.15
C ALA A 1 -22.30 15.83 1.09
N GLY A 2 -22.05 17.04 0.59
CA GLY A 2 -21.10 17.32 -0.49
C GLY A 2 -19.62 17.25 -0.03
N ILE A 3 -19.24 16.20 0.68
CA ILE A 3 -17.86 16.00 1.12
C ILE A 3 -17.04 15.53 -0.08
N LYS A 4 -16.05 16.32 -0.47
CA LYS A 4 -15.06 15.93 -1.48
C LYS A 4 -13.97 15.10 -0.80
N LEU A 5 -14.18 13.79 -0.73
CA LEU A 5 -13.20 12.83 -0.21
C LEU A 5 -12.78 11.90 -1.35
N THR A 6 -11.47 11.76 -1.54
CA THR A 6 -10.89 10.79 -2.46
C THR A 6 -10.13 9.75 -1.66
N SER A 7 -10.52 8.48 -1.78
CA SER A 7 -9.84 7.35 -1.15
C SER A 7 -9.11 6.55 -2.21
N VAL A 8 -7.82 6.35 -2.03
CA VAL A 8 -6.94 5.62 -2.95
C VAL A 8 -6.00 4.71 -2.18
N ALA A 9 -5.47 3.70 -2.83
CA ALA A 9 -4.48 2.81 -2.27
C ALA A 9 -3.17 2.89 -3.05
N CYS A 10 -2.07 2.62 -2.37
CA CYS A 10 -0.76 2.53 -3.02
C CYS A 10 0.16 1.55 -2.29
N HIS A 11 1.18 1.07 -3.00
CA HIS A 11 2.25 0.26 -2.42
C HIS A 11 3.62 0.68 -2.97
N PRO A 12 4.69 0.53 -2.16
CA PRO A 12 6.03 1.00 -2.52
C PRO A 12 6.81 0.04 -3.44
N GLY A 13 6.25 -1.10 -3.81
CA GLY A 13 7.02 -2.17 -4.42
C GLY A 13 8.07 -2.77 -3.46
N TYR A 14 9.19 -3.27 -4.01
CA TYR A 14 10.27 -3.81 -3.22
C TYR A 14 11.33 -2.73 -2.93
N ALA A 15 11.15 -1.99 -1.85
CA ALA A 15 12.02 -0.89 -1.47
C ALA A 15 12.92 -1.24 -0.27
N ALA A 16 14.18 -0.82 -0.31
CA ALA A 16 15.15 -1.02 0.77
C ALA A 16 14.78 -0.14 1.97
N THR A 17 14.03 -0.71 2.90
CA THR A 17 13.62 -0.07 4.16
C THR A 17 13.94 -1.00 5.34
N ASN A 18 13.84 -0.48 6.55
CA ASN A 18 14.03 -1.30 7.76
C ASN A 18 12.93 -2.35 7.97
N LEU A 19 11.82 -2.27 7.21
CA LEU A 19 10.69 -3.16 7.37
C LEU A 19 11.04 -4.62 7.07
N GLN A 20 11.82 -4.89 6.01
CA GLN A 20 12.22 -6.25 5.65
C GLN A 20 13.12 -6.91 6.70
N ALA A 21 13.89 -6.11 7.44
CA ALA A 21 14.74 -6.60 8.51
C ALA A 21 13.97 -6.81 9.83
N ALA A 22 12.77 -6.27 9.98
CA ALA A 22 12.01 -6.33 11.22
C ALA A 22 11.64 -7.78 11.62
N GLY A 23 11.13 -8.59 10.68
CA GLY A 23 10.79 -9.98 10.93
C GLY A 23 11.99 -10.83 11.39
N PRO A 24 13.08 -10.90 10.62
CA PRO A 24 14.31 -11.59 11.03
C PRO A 24 14.88 -11.12 12.37
N ARG A 25 14.88 -9.81 12.65
CA ARG A 25 15.32 -9.25 13.95
C ARG A 25 14.44 -9.70 15.10
N MET A 26 13.13 -9.67 14.93
CA MET A 26 12.18 -10.10 15.97
C MET A 26 12.27 -11.59 16.25
N SER A 27 12.61 -12.42 15.27
CA SER A 27 12.80 -13.87 15.42
C SER A 27 14.21 -14.27 15.86
N GLY A 28 15.16 -13.33 15.99
CA GLY A 28 16.55 -13.60 16.35
C GLY A 28 17.34 -14.36 15.26
N ALA A 29 16.84 -14.38 14.02
CA ALA A 29 17.42 -15.13 12.91
C ALA A 29 18.54 -14.34 12.21
N ALA A 30 19.71 -14.24 12.81
CA ALA A 30 20.83 -13.44 12.31
C ALA A 30 21.25 -13.79 10.86
N LEU A 31 21.23 -15.07 10.49
CA LEU A 31 21.54 -15.50 9.12
C LEU A 31 20.50 -14.99 8.11
N MET A 32 19.23 -14.98 8.49
CA MET A 32 18.14 -14.46 7.66
C MET A 32 18.22 -12.93 7.56
N GLU A 33 18.60 -12.24 8.64
CA GLU A 33 18.86 -10.78 8.63
C GLU A 33 19.98 -10.43 7.67
N TRP A 34 21.10 -11.15 7.72
CA TRP A 34 22.22 -10.96 6.80
C TRP A 34 21.81 -11.24 5.34
N GLY A 35 21.12 -12.35 5.09
CA GLY A 35 20.58 -12.69 3.76
C GLY A 35 19.64 -11.62 3.21
N THR A 36 18.77 -11.09 4.04
CA THR A 36 17.85 -9.99 3.68
C THR A 36 18.64 -8.72 3.34
N ALA A 37 19.67 -8.38 4.11
CA ALA A 37 20.50 -7.20 3.84
C ALA A 37 21.23 -7.31 2.49
N VAL A 38 21.77 -8.49 2.18
CA VAL A 38 22.43 -8.78 0.89
C VAL A 38 21.41 -8.69 -0.26
N ALA A 39 20.26 -9.32 -0.13
CA ALA A 39 19.19 -9.27 -1.13
C ALA A 39 18.73 -7.82 -1.39
N ASN A 40 18.50 -7.04 -0.34
CA ASN A 40 18.12 -5.64 -0.45
C ASN A 40 19.15 -4.79 -1.20
N ARG A 41 20.44 -5.07 -1.01
CA ARG A 41 21.52 -4.34 -1.69
C ARG A 41 21.46 -4.47 -3.21
N PHE A 42 21.00 -5.64 -3.71
CA PHE A 42 21.02 -5.95 -5.15
C PHE A 42 19.65 -5.83 -5.81
N PHE A 43 18.58 -6.08 -5.07
CA PHE A 43 17.25 -6.22 -5.65
C PHE A 43 16.23 -5.16 -5.20
N ALA A 44 16.49 -4.44 -4.11
CA ALA A 44 15.54 -3.44 -3.66
C ALA A 44 15.81 -2.08 -4.32
N GLN A 45 14.74 -1.36 -4.67
CA GLN A 45 14.86 0.04 -5.04
C GLN A 45 15.11 0.90 -3.80
N SER A 46 15.55 2.14 -4.00
CA SER A 46 15.77 3.07 -2.87
C SER A 46 14.46 3.39 -2.15
N ALA A 47 14.54 3.74 -0.87
CA ALA A 47 13.39 4.20 -0.10
C ALA A 47 12.72 5.43 -0.74
N ALA A 48 13.50 6.32 -1.37
CA ALA A 48 12.99 7.46 -2.12
C ALA A 48 12.11 7.02 -3.30
N MET A 49 12.55 6.03 -4.08
CA MET A 49 11.74 5.45 -5.16
C MET A 49 10.47 4.78 -4.62
N GLY A 50 10.58 4.06 -3.51
CA GLY A 50 9.44 3.43 -2.84
C GLY A 50 8.40 4.41 -2.30
N ALA A 51 8.79 5.65 -2.01
CA ALA A 51 7.86 6.70 -1.58
C ALA A 51 7.05 7.32 -2.74
N LEU A 52 7.54 7.22 -3.98
CA LEU A 52 6.93 7.90 -5.12
C LEU A 52 5.46 7.49 -5.37
N PRO A 53 5.04 6.22 -5.30
CA PRO A 53 3.62 5.87 -5.47
C PRO A 53 2.71 6.57 -4.46
N THR A 54 3.15 6.74 -3.21
CA THR A 54 2.39 7.46 -2.18
C THR A 54 2.29 8.95 -2.50
N LEU A 55 3.39 9.57 -2.90
CA LEU A 55 3.41 10.98 -3.30
C LEU A 55 2.55 11.23 -4.54
N TYR A 56 2.61 10.33 -5.51
CA TYR A 56 1.78 10.41 -6.72
C TYR A 56 0.29 10.29 -6.37
N ALA A 57 -0.09 9.28 -5.59
CA ALA A 57 -1.46 9.07 -5.14
C ALA A 57 -2.03 10.28 -4.37
N ALA A 58 -1.18 11.00 -3.63
CA ALA A 58 -1.58 12.15 -2.83
C ALA A 58 -1.66 13.46 -3.62
N ALA A 59 -0.87 13.63 -4.68
CA ALA A 59 -0.64 14.94 -5.30
C ALA A 59 -0.95 15.03 -6.80
N ALA A 60 -1.04 13.90 -7.52
CA ALA A 60 -1.28 13.94 -8.96
C ALA A 60 -2.74 14.32 -9.27
N PRO A 61 -2.97 15.22 -10.22
CA PRO A 61 -4.30 15.78 -10.49
C PRO A 61 -5.28 14.77 -11.12
N GLU A 62 -4.77 13.72 -11.77
CA GLU A 62 -5.55 12.69 -12.45
C GLU A 62 -6.01 11.54 -11.56
N VAL A 63 -5.71 11.59 -10.27
CA VAL A 63 -6.07 10.55 -9.29
C VAL A 63 -7.58 10.55 -9.00
N ASN A 64 -8.18 9.38 -9.11
CA ASN A 64 -9.61 9.19 -8.84
C ASN A 64 -9.81 8.22 -7.67
N GLY A 65 -10.96 8.35 -7.01
CA GLY A 65 -11.34 7.41 -5.94
C GLY A 65 -11.37 5.96 -6.42
N GLY A 66 -10.83 5.06 -5.60
CA GLY A 66 -10.71 3.64 -5.94
C GLY A 66 -9.48 3.28 -6.80
N ASP A 67 -8.65 4.27 -7.16
CA ASP A 67 -7.39 3.98 -7.86
C ASP A 67 -6.40 3.27 -6.94
N TYR A 68 -5.54 2.45 -7.58
CA TYR A 68 -4.45 1.76 -6.92
C TYR A 68 -3.14 2.03 -7.64
N PHE A 69 -2.12 2.48 -6.91
CA PHE A 69 -0.84 2.89 -7.47
C PHE A 69 0.30 2.04 -6.90
N GLY A 70 1.24 1.72 -7.78
CA GLY A 70 2.48 1.02 -7.44
C GLY A 70 3.57 1.36 -8.44
N PRO A 71 4.76 0.75 -8.32
CA PRO A 71 5.78 0.85 -9.35
C PRO A 71 5.33 0.20 -10.66
N GLY A 72 5.53 0.89 -11.78
CA GLY A 72 5.10 0.42 -13.10
C GLY A 72 6.05 -0.56 -13.79
N GLY A 73 7.11 -1.02 -13.13
CA GLY A 73 8.07 -1.95 -13.67
C GLY A 73 7.72 -3.42 -13.44
N PHE A 74 8.72 -4.28 -13.61
CA PHE A 74 8.53 -5.74 -13.55
C PHE A 74 7.88 -6.19 -12.23
N GLN A 75 6.75 -6.88 -12.33
CA GLN A 75 5.93 -7.37 -11.21
C GLN A 75 5.67 -6.30 -10.13
N GLU A 76 5.58 -5.05 -10.53
CA GLU A 76 5.35 -3.93 -9.61
C GLU A 76 6.40 -3.82 -8.47
N MET A 77 7.60 -4.37 -8.70
CA MET A 77 8.68 -4.36 -7.72
C MET A 77 9.48 -3.06 -7.76
N TRP A 78 9.67 -2.49 -8.97
CA TRP A 78 10.51 -1.30 -9.20
C TRP A 78 9.88 -0.36 -10.22
N GLY A 79 10.36 0.86 -10.26
CA GLY A 79 10.05 1.82 -11.33
C GLY A 79 9.28 3.04 -10.85
N SER A 80 8.94 3.88 -11.81
CA SER A 80 8.12 5.07 -11.59
C SER A 80 6.70 4.71 -11.19
N PRO A 81 5.97 5.59 -10.49
CA PRO A 81 4.58 5.38 -10.14
C PRO A 81 3.72 5.13 -11.37
N ALA A 82 2.83 4.18 -11.28
CA ALA A 82 1.82 3.88 -12.29
C ALA A 82 0.52 3.43 -11.62
N LYS A 83 -0.59 3.59 -12.31
CA LYS A 83 -1.84 2.95 -11.92
C LYS A 83 -1.72 1.46 -12.20
N VAL A 84 -1.92 0.65 -11.18
CA VAL A 84 -1.77 -0.81 -11.23
C VAL A 84 -3.10 -1.51 -10.98
N SER A 85 -3.17 -2.79 -11.31
CA SER A 85 -4.37 -3.59 -11.11
C SER A 85 -4.39 -4.21 -9.72
N CYS A 86 -5.59 -4.46 -9.21
CA CYS A 86 -5.79 -5.26 -8.01
C CYS A 86 -6.63 -6.50 -8.34
N SER A 87 -6.71 -7.46 -7.42
CA SER A 87 -7.53 -8.65 -7.59
C SER A 87 -9.03 -8.30 -7.70
N ALA A 88 -9.81 -9.18 -8.33
CA ALA A 88 -11.26 -9.04 -8.39
C ALA A 88 -11.90 -8.98 -6.99
N ALA A 89 -11.35 -9.73 -6.04
CA ALA A 89 -11.81 -9.72 -4.64
C ALA A 89 -11.63 -8.35 -3.97
N ALA A 90 -10.58 -7.61 -4.33
CA ALA A 90 -10.35 -6.25 -3.79
C ALA A 90 -11.33 -5.21 -4.35
N ARG A 91 -12.10 -5.55 -5.40
CA ARG A 91 -13.12 -4.70 -6.02
C ARG A 91 -14.54 -5.17 -5.71
N ASP A 92 -14.70 -6.15 -4.84
CA ASP A 92 -16.00 -6.65 -4.42
C ASP A 92 -16.65 -5.68 -3.42
N GLU A 93 -17.60 -4.89 -3.91
CA GLU A 93 -18.30 -3.89 -3.11
C GLU A 93 -19.10 -4.50 -1.97
N ALA A 94 -19.64 -5.71 -2.14
CA ALA A 94 -20.40 -6.38 -1.08
C ALA A 94 -19.47 -6.83 0.06
N VAL A 95 -18.25 -7.29 -0.27
CA VAL A 95 -17.23 -7.61 0.73
C VAL A 95 -16.74 -6.35 1.42
N ALA A 96 -16.51 -5.26 0.67
CA ALA A 96 -16.10 -3.98 1.22
C ALA A 96 -17.13 -3.41 2.21
N ALA A 97 -18.42 -3.46 1.86
CA ALA A 97 -19.49 -3.02 2.74
C ALA A 97 -19.56 -3.84 4.03
N ARG A 98 -19.41 -5.16 3.95
CA ARG A 98 -19.37 -6.03 5.15
C ARG A 98 -18.16 -5.72 6.02
N LEU A 99 -16.99 -5.50 5.40
CA LEU A 99 -15.78 -5.12 6.13
C LEU A 99 -15.97 -3.78 6.86
N TRP A 100 -16.59 -2.81 6.19
CA TRP A 100 -16.90 -1.51 6.79
C TRP A 100 -17.78 -1.68 8.04
N SER A 101 -18.90 -2.38 7.90
CA SER A 101 -19.83 -2.62 9.02
C SER A 101 -19.18 -3.36 10.19
N ALA A 102 -18.37 -4.39 9.90
CA ALA A 102 -17.65 -5.12 10.93
C ALA A 102 -16.60 -4.23 11.63
N SER A 103 -15.94 -3.35 10.87
CA SER A 103 -14.98 -2.40 11.43
C SER A 103 -15.63 -1.39 12.36
N GLU A 104 -16.80 -0.85 12.00
CA GLU A 104 -17.58 0.04 12.85
C GLU A 104 -18.03 -0.65 14.15
N GLU A 105 -18.45 -1.92 14.04
CA GLU A 105 -18.87 -2.71 15.20
C GLU A 105 -17.70 -2.98 16.15
N LEU A 106 -16.56 -3.40 15.63
CA LEU A 106 -15.38 -3.74 16.43
C LEU A 106 -14.69 -2.52 17.05
N THR A 107 -14.66 -1.42 16.34
CA THR A 107 -13.98 -0.20 16.80
C THR A 107 -14.88 0.75 17.55
N GLN A 108 -16.20 0.61 17.43
CA GLN A 108 -17.21 1.56 17.93
C GLN A 108 -17.06 2.98 17.34
N VAL A 109 -16.33 3.11 16.21
CA VAL A 109 -16.14 4.39 15.49
C VAL A 109 -17.05 4.42 14.27
N ARG A 110 -17.84 5.49 14.14
CA ARG A 110 -18.73 5.71 13.00
C ARG A 110 -18.48 7.07 12.36
N TYR A 111 -18.49 7.10 11.04
CA TYR A 111 -18.27 8.30 10.25
C TYR A 111 -19.61 8.79 9.65
N SER A 112 -20.53 9.22 10.49
CA SER A 112 -21.89 9.66 10.08
C SER A 112 -21.87 10.75 9.00
N ALA A 113 -20.79 11.56 8.91
CA ALA A 113 -20.63 12.56 7.87
C ALA A 113 -20.41 11.97 6.47
N LEU A 114 -20.00 10.71 6.33
CA LEU A 114 -19.80 10.05 5.04
C LEU A 114 -21.09 9.49 4.43
N GLY A 115 -22.20 9.55 5.14
CA GLY A 115 -23.53 9.18 4.61
C GLY A 115 -23.74 7.67 4.51
N ALA A 116 -23.22 6.92 5.46
CA ALA A 116 -23.57 5.50 5.63
C ALA A 116 -24.95 5.36 6.25
#